data_7bf089aabcb73beac2fe378a86382a8c
#
_entry.id   7bf089aabcb73beac2fe378a86382a8c
#
_cell.length_a   1.000
_cell.length_b   1.000
_cell.length_c   1.000
_cell.angle_alpha   90.00
_cell.angle_beta   90.00
_cell.angle_gamma   90.00
#
_symmetry.space_group_name_H-M   'P 1'
#
loop_
_entity.id
_entity.type
_entity.pdbx_description
1 polymer ?
#
loop_
_entity_poly.entity_id
_entity_poly.type
_entity_poly.pdbx_seq_one_letter_code
_entity_poly.pdbx_strand_id
1 'polypeptide(L)'
;IAAGVRDDQAYIDAVVAQVLPGVPVHVQAPQFACSAFVAVDAEGRVRTGRNYDFKDDTSALLVRNHPRGGYASIGFAALNNLGVNTPLDSFAGRAAALMGPFAQLDGVNECGVSIAVLTLDSKPCDQDTQRPVINTSLAIRLVLDRAATTQEAVDLLSAYDMHAMAGRDYHFFINDAAGDARVVEWDPRDPDRAFKATPVRQVTNFYACYGDEVLPNQKNDELGHGKERAVAIADVLDAHVGAQDEAVAWKALRAAAQEPNPEDITSNTQWSVIFDNTEPAAAITLRRHWGDVDAFAL
;
A
#
# COMPACT_ATOMS: atom_id res chain seq x y z
N ILE A 1 -18.15 -10.39 -0.98
CA ILE A 1 -17.38 -10.61 0.25
C ILE A 1 -17.89 -9.62 1.26
N ALA A 2 -18.13 -10.07 2.47
CA ALA A 2 -18.90 -9.40 3.51
C ALA A 2 -18.42 -7.97 3.82
N ALA A 3 -18.97 -6.98 3.12
CA ALA A 3 -19.04 -5.64 3.66
C ALA A 3 -19.80 -5.71 4.99
N GLY A 4 -19.27 -5.10 6.05
CA GLY A 4 -19.90 -5.09 7.36
C GLY A 4 -19.30 -6.00 8.43
N VAL A 5 -18.19 -6.68 8.16
CA VAL A 5 -17.47 -7.47 9.17
C VAL A 5 -16.43 -6.59 9.85
N ARG A 6 -16.62 -6.30 11.16
CA ARG A 6 -15.70 -5.53 12.00
C ARG A 6 -14.70 -6.40 12.77
N ASP A 7 -14.79 -7.71 12.67
CA ASP A 7 -13.87 -8.65 13.30
C ASP A 7 -12.92 -9.24 12.27
N ASP A 8 -11.62 -9.06 12.48
CA ASP A 8 -10.59 -9.49 11.56
C ASP A 8 -10.62 -11.01 11.31
N GLN A 9 -10.85 -11.80 12.37
CA GLN A 9 -10.89 -13.25 12.23
C GLN A 9 -12.14 -13.68 11.45
N ALA A 10 -13.29 -13.07 11.73
CA ALA A 10 -14.52 -13.35 10.98
C ALA A 10 -14.38 -12.98 9.49
N TYR A 11 -13.64 -11.91 9.16
CA TYR A 11 -13.32 -11.57 7.78
C TYR A 11 -12.44 -12.65 7.13
N ILE A 12 -11.36 -13.04 7.80
CA ILE A 12 -10.45 -14.08 7.34
C ILE A 12 -11.21 -15.39 7.12
N ASP A 13 -12.03 -15.79 8.07
CA ASP A 13 -12.85 -17.01 7.99
C ASP A 13 -13.83 -16.95 6.81
N ALA A 14 -14.45 -15.80 6.56
CA ALA A 14 -15.35 -15.61 5.42
C ALA A 14 -14.61 -15.72 4.07
N VAL A 15 -13.40 -15.18 3.98
CA VAL A 15 -12.57 -15.28 2.76
C VAL A 15 -12.08 -16.73 2.58
N VAL A 16 -11.58 -17.35 3.64
CA VAL A 16 -11.12 -18.75 3.64
C VAL A 16 -12.25 -19.70 3.23
N ALA A 17 -13.46 -19.52 3.75
CA ALA A 17 -14.61 -20.35 3.39
C ALA A 17 -14.96 -20.29 1.90
N GLN A 18 -14.68 -19.16 1.24
CA GLN A 18 -14.93 -18.98 -0.19
C GLN A 18 -13.78 -19.50 -1.08
N VAL A 19 -12.53 -19.32 -0.64
CA VAL A 19 -11.32 -19.59 -1.44
C VAL A 19 -10.75 -20.97 -1.12
N LEU A 20 -10.77 -21.38 0.13
CA LEU A 20 -10.11 -22.57 0.67
C LEU A 20 -10.96 -23.26 1.75
N PRO A 21 -12.16 -23.75 1.44
CA PRO A 21 -13.02 -24.36 2.46
C PRO A 21 -12.30 -25.51 3.18
N GLY A 22 -12.22 -25.41 4.51
CA GLY A 22 -11.63 -26.44 5.38
C GLY A 22 -10.12 -26.34 5.61
N VAL A 23 -9.46 -25.27 5.15
CA VAL A 23 -8.03 -25.02 5.42
C VAL A 23 -7.91 -23.93 6.50
N PRO A 24 -7.27 -24.19 7.65
CA PRO A 24 -7.01 -23.16 8.64
C PRO A 24 -5.93 -22.19 8.10
N VAL A 25 -6.27 -20.89 8.02
CA VAL A 25 -5.33 -19.82 7.66
C VAL A 25 -5.29 -18.83 8.82
N HIS A 26 -4.09 -18.52 9.30
CA HIS A 26 -3.86 -17.46 10.26
C HIS A 26 -3.18 -16.31 9.55
N VAL A 27 -3.85 -15.16 9.49
CA VAL A 27 -3.27 -13.93 8.97
C VAL A 27 -2.68 -13.15 10.14
N GLN A 28 -1.40 -12.81 10.06
CA GLN A 28 -0.76 -11.90 11.00
C GLN A 28 -0.62 -10.54 10.34
N ALA A 29 -0.91 -9.50 11.07
CA ALA A 29 -0.58 -8.16 10.61
C ALA A 29 0.68 -7.66 11.29
N PRO A 30 1.71 -7.47 10.52
CA PRO A 30 2.99 -7.00 11.01
C PRO A 30 3.04 -5.47 11.13
N GLN A 31 3.99 -4.98 11.93
CA GLN A 31 4.45 -3.61 11.85
C GLN A 31 5.33 -3.48 10.62
N PHE A 32 4.95 -2.62 9.68
CA PHE A 32 5.77 -2.30 8.52
C PHE A 32 5.87 -0.78 8.37
N ALA A 33 7.02 -0.33 7.87
CA ALA A 33 7.18 1.03 7.38
C ALA A 33 7.05 1.05 5.87
N CYS A 34 6.77 2.19 5.29
CA CYS A 34 6.61 2.32 3.84
C CYS A 34 6.98 3.73 3.37
N SER A 35 7.18 3.87 2.08
CA SER A 35 7.15 5.15 1.38
C SER A 35 6.46 5.01 0.04
N ALA A 36 5.80 6.07 -0.42
CA ALA A 36 5.17 6.13 -1.72
C ALA A 36 5.26 7.54 -2.31
N PHE A 37 5.31 7.62 -3.64
CA PHE A 37 5.36 8.89 -4.37
C PHE A 37 4.87 8.74 -5.81
N VAL A 38 4.57 9.88 -6.44
CA VAL A 38 4.33 10.00 -7.88
C VAL A 38 5.50 10.71 -8.56
N ALA A 39 5.89 10.21 -9.72
CA ALA A 39 6.88 10.81 -10.62
C ALA A 39 6.27 10.99 -12.01
N VAL A 40 6.58 12.13 -12.66
CA VAL A 40 6.07 12.45 -14.00
C VAL A 40 7.24 12.86 -14.87
N ASP A 41 7.43 12.17 -16.01
CA ASP A 41 8.50 12.49 -16.94
C ASP A 41 8.14 13.62 -17.93
N ALA A 42 9.08 13.94 -18.81
CA ALA A 42 8.93 15.04 -19.78
C ALA A 42 7.84 14.73 -20.84
N GLU A 43 7.55 13.47 -21.07
CA GLU A 43 6.53 12.98 -22.00
C GLU A 43 5.14 12.90 -21.33
N GLY A 44 5.05 13.21 -20.04
CA GLY A 44 3.82 13.13 -19.25
C GLY A 44 3.49 11.71 -18.76
N ARG A 45 4.43 10.75 -18.85
CA ARG A 45 4.25 9.41 -18.32
C ARG A 45 4.30 9.43 -16.80
N VAL A 46 3.29 8.86 -16.18
CA VAL A 46 3.11 8.87 -14.72
C VAL A 46 3.53 7.52 -14.13
N ARG A 47 4.29 7.57 -13.05
CA ARG A 47 4.74 6.39 -12.30
C ARG A 47 4.50 6.56 -10.80
N THR A 48 4.08 5.49 -10.15
CA THR A 48 4.02 5.40 -8.69
C THR A 48 5.19 4.57 -8.19
N GLY A 49 6.05 5.16 -7.34
CA GLY A 49 7.10 4.44 -6.63
C GLY A 49 6.67 4.07 -5.23
N ARG A 50 7.05 2.86 -4.76
CA ARG A 50 6.75 2.38 -3.41
C ARG A 50 7.87 1.52 -2.83
N ASN A 51 8.28 1.78 -1.59
CA ASN A 51 9.07 0.87 -0.76
C ASN A 51 8.17 0.19 0.27
N TYR A 52 8.31 -1.12 0.40
CA TYR A 52 7.77 -1.90 1.50
C TYR A 52 8.90 -2.26 2.47
N ASP A 53 8.81 -1.72 3.67
CA ASP A 53 9.82 -1.92 4.71
C ASP A 53 9.24 -2.79 5.82
N PHE A 54 9.97 -3.81 6.23
CA PHE A 54 9.52 -4.75 7.25
C PHE A 54 10.70 -5.35 8.01
N LYS A 55 10.49 -5.69 9.28
CA LYS A 55 11.54 -6.18 10.20
C LYS A 55 12.14 -7.53 9.83
N ASP A 56 11.29 -8.43 9.35
CA ASP A 56 11.69 -9.78 8.99
C ASP A 56 11.74 -9.94 7.48
N ASP A 57 12.59 -10.81 7.02
CA ASP A 57 12.61 -11.18 5.61
C ASP A 57 11.25 -11.77 5.21
N THR A 58 10.67 -11.19 4.18
CA THR A 58 9.44 -11.71 3.58
C THR A 58 9.56 -11.75 2.07
N SER A 59 8.88 -12.69 1.45
CA SER A 59 8.81 -12.79 0.00
C SER A 59 7.60 -12.05 -0.54
N ALA A 60 7.80 -11.32 -1.62
CA ALA A 60 6.73 -10.71 -2.38
C ALA A 60 5.96 -11.77 -3.18
N LEU A 61 4.64 -11.76 -3.09
CA LEU A 61 3.75 -12.54 -3.95
C LEU A 61 3.17 -11.63 -5.01
N LEU A 62 3.51 -11.88 -6.28
CA LEU A 62 2.85 -11.21 -7.41
C LEU A 62 1.40 -11.68 -7.51
N VAL A 63 0.48 -10.73 -7.52
CA VAL A 63 -0.96 -10.97 -7.63
C VAL A 63 -1.49 -10.31 -8.88
N ARG A 64 -2.07 -11.09 -9.78
CA ARG A 64 -2.84 -10.61 -10.92
C ARG A 64 -4.31 -10.93 -10.74
N ASN A 65 -5.17 -9.94 -10.93
CA ASN A 65 -6.60 -10.09 -10.77
C ASN A 65 -7.33 -9.73 -12.07
N HIS A 66 -8.30 -10.54 -12.40
CA HIS A 66 -9.24 -10.30 -13.50
C HIS A 66 -10.67 -10.54 -13.00
N PRO A 67 -11.20 -9.62 -12.17
CA PRO A 67 -12.51 -9.80 -11.57
C PRO A 67 -13.61 -9.67 -12.62
N ARG A 68 -14.65 -10.49 -12.52
CA ARG A 68 -15.79 -10.36 -13.43
C ARG A 68 -16.50 -9.03 -13.19
N GLY A 69 -16.54 -8.17 -14.19
CA GLY A 69 -17.18 -6.87 -14.15
C GLY A 69 -16.45 -5.83 -13.28
N GLY A 70 -15.16 -5.99 -13.09
CA GLY A 70 -14.23 -5.01 -12.48
C GLY A 70 -12.96 -4.93 -13.32
N TYR A 71 -12.09 -3.99 -13.00
CA TYR A 71 -10.83 -3.76 -13.70
C TYR A 71 -9.80 -4.84 -13.39
N ALA A 72 -9.04 -5.23 -14.41
CA ALA A 72 -7.84 -6.04 -14.20
C ALA A 72 -6.81 -5.26 -13.41
N SER A 73 -6.00 -5.96 -12.59
CA SER A 73 -4.97 -5.32 -11.78
C SER A 73 -3.77 -6.22 -11.52
N ILE A 74 -2.62 -5.60 -11.26
CA ILE A 74 -1.38 -6.24 -10.84
C ILE A 74 -0.86 -5.55 -9.59
N GLY A 75 -0.32 -6.32 -8.63
CA GLY A 75 0.23 -5.78 -7.39
C GLY A 75 0.90 -6.86 -6.55
N PHE A 76 1.23 -6.53 -5.32
CA PHE A 76 2.00 -7.44 -4.46
C PHE A 76 1.36 -7.63 -3.09
N ALA A 77 1.52 -8.85 -2.57
CA ALA A 77 1.22 -9.22 -1.19
C ALA A 77 2.48 -9.77 -0.51
N ALA A 78 2.55 -9.70 0.81
CA ALA A 78 3.63 -10.29 1.58
C ALA A 78 3.25 -11.72 2.00
N LEU A 79 4.07 -12.71 1.68
CA LEU A 79 3.76 -14.12 2.01
C LEU A 79 3.67 -14.37 3.51
N ASN A 80 4.47 -13.68 4.34
CA ASN A 80 4.39 -13.84 5.78
C ASN A 80 3.05 -13.33 6.36
N ASN A 81 2.40 -12.34 5.73
CA ASN A 81 1.06 -11.91 6.12
C ASN A 81 0.00 -13.00 5.89
N LEU A 82 0.30 -13.97 5.03
CA LEU A 82 -0.53 -15.14 4.76
C LEU A 82 -0.14 -16.35 5.63
N GLY A 83 0.73 -16.16 6.63
CA GLY A 83 1.26 -17.23 7.47
C GLY A 83 2.26 -18.16 6.78
N VAL A 84 2.78 -17.75 5.61
CA VAL A 84 3.74 -18.52 4.81
C VAL A 84 4.93 -17.63 4.48
N ASN A 85 6.13 -18.09 4.77
CA ASN A 85 7.36 -17.38 4.39
C ASN A 85 8.43 -18.37 3.87
N THR A 86 7.98 -19.31 3.06
CA THR A 86 8.82 -20.32 2.42
C THR A 86 8.43 -20.45 0.95
N PRO A 87 9.26 -21.06 0.10
CA PRO A 87 8.89 -21.35 -1.28
C PRO A 87 7.53 -22.06 -1.37
N LEU A 88 6.73 -21.71 -2.38
CA LEU A 88 5.38 -22.24 -2.57
C LEU A 88 5.39 -23.65 -3.20
N ASP A 89 6.25 -24.53 -2.72
CA ASP A 89 6.41 -25.90 -3.17
C ASP A 89 5.47 -26.88 -2.45
N SER A 90 5.01 -26.51 -1.26
CA SER A 90 4.03 -27.29 -0.49
C SER A 90 2.59 -27.00 -0.93
N PHE A 91 1.70 -27.99 -0.74
CA PHE A 91 0.26 -27.79 -0.97
C PHE A 91 -0.31 -26.68 -0.09
N ALA A 92 0.06 -26.65 1.20
CA ALA A 92 -0.41 -25.64 2.15
C ALA A 92 0.05 -24.22 1.75
N GLY A 93 1.32 -24.07 1.34
CA GLY A 93 1.84 -22.78 0.87
C GLY A 93 1.13 -22.29 -0.40
N ARG A 94 0.89 -23.17 -1.37
CA ARG A 94 0.13 -22.82 -2.57
C ARG A 94 -1.33 -22.48 -2.27
N ALA A 95 -1.95 -23.19 -1.34
CA ALA A 95 -3.29 -22.91 -0.88
C ALA A 95 -3.36 -21.52 -0.21
N ALA A 96 -2.44 -21.20 0.71
CA ALA A 96 -2.37 -19.87 1.32
C ALA A 96 -2.16 -18.76 0.29
N ALA A 97 -1.37 -18.97 -0.76
CA ALA A 97 -1.16 -17.98 -1.82
C ALA A 97 -2.44 -17.61 -2.58
N LEU A 98 -3.47 -18.46 -2.61
CA LEU A 98 -4.78 -18.13 -3.16
C LEU A 98 -5.51 -17.02 -2.40
N MET A 99 -5.08 -16.73 -1.16
CA MET A 99 -5.55 -15.58 -0.37
C MET A 99 -4.91 -14.25 -0.82
N GLY A 100 -3.86 -14.30 -1.63
CA GLY A 100 -3.11 -13.12 -2.10
C GLY A 100 -3.99 -11.97 -2.59
N PRO A 101 -5.04 -12.20 -3.41
CA PRO A 101 -5.96 -11.16 -3.86
C PRO A 101 -6.67 -10.40 -2.72
N PHE A 102 -6.77 -10.96 -1.53
CA PHE A 102 -7.42 -10.39 -0.36
C PHE A 102 -6.42 -9.87 0.69
N ALA A 103 -5.13 -9.92 0.38
CA ALA A 103 -4.04 -9.48 1.24
C ALA A 103 -3.02 -8.62 0.47
N GLN A 104 -3.42 -8.04 -0.67
CA GLN A 104 -2.59 -7.11 -1.42
C GLN A 104 -2.27 -5.88 -0.56
N LEU A 105 -1.04 -5.39 -0.72
CA LEU A 105 -0.54 -4.19 -0.04
C LEU A 105 -0.49 -2.99 -0.98
N ASP A 106 -0.50 -3.27 -2.28
CA ASP A 106 -0.40 -2.28 -3.34
C ASP A 106 -0.86 -2.86 -4.69
N GLY A 107 -0.91 -2.03 -5.71
CA GLY A 107 -1.15 -2.43 -7.08
C GLY A 107 -1.51 -1.28 -7.99
N VAL A 108 -1.60 -1.59 -9.29
CA VAL A 108 -2.14 -0.72 -10.33
C VAL A 108 -3.18 -1.49 -11.14
N ASN A 109 -4.27 -0.83 -11.53
CA ASN A 109 -5.30 -1.42 -12.39
C ASN A 109 -5.15 -0.98 -13.86
N GLU A 110 -5.94 -1.59 -14.74
CA GLU A 110 -5.90 -1.34 -16.19
C GLU A 110 -6.28 0.09 -16.60
N CYS A 111 -6.93 0.86 -15.71
CA CYS A 111 -7.20 2.28 -15.92
C CYS A 111 -6.04 3.19 -15.46
N GLY A 112 -4.97 2.62 -14.91
CA GLY A 112 -3.81 3.35 -14.41
C GLY A 112 -3.98 3.90 -12.99
N VAL A 113 -5.00 3.47 -12.25
CA VAL A 113 -5.11 3.83 -10.82
C VAL A 113 -4.24 2.90 -9.99
N SER A 114 -3.30 3.47 -9.26
CA SER A 114 -2.50 2.75 -8.25
C SER A 114 -2.94 3.09 -6.84
N ILE A 115 -2.78 2.13 -5.95
CA ILE A 115 -2.99 2.28 -4.50
C ILE A 115 -1.89 1.55 -3.74
N ALA A 116 -1.41 2.16 -2.66
CA ALA A 116 -0.50 1.52 -1.71
C ALA A 116 -0.93 1.83 -0.28
N VAL A 117 -0.93 0.81 0.59
CA VAL A 117 -1.19 0.98 2.01
C VAL A 117 0.09 1.26 2.78
N LEU A 118 0.03 2.22 3.71
CA LEU A 118 1.11 2.54 4.64
C LEU A 118 0.55 2.54 6.07
N THR A 119 1.33 2.06 7.05
CA THR A 119 0.93 2.05 8.46
C THR A 119 1.13 3.39 9.13
N LEU A 120 0.32 3.63 10.13
CA LEU A 120 0.39 4.78 11.04
C LEU A 120 0.51 4.30 12.49
N ASP A 121 1.14 5.10 13.36
CA ASP A 121 1.41 4.72 14.77
C ASP A 121 0.25 5.01 15.72
N SER A 122 -0.83 5.61 15.24
CA SER A 122 -1.99 5.94 16.05
C SER A 122 -2.89 4.73 16.35
N LYS A 123 -3.89 4.95 17.18
CA LYS A 123 -4.93 3.95 17.43
C LYS A 123 -5.66 3.60 16.13
N PRO A 124 -5.98 2.31 15.90
CA PRO A 124 -6.71 1.88 14.72
C PRO A 124 -8.01 2.66 14.51
N CYS A 125 -8.24 3.05 13.27
CA CYS A 125 -9.53 3.61 12.88
C CYS A 125 -10.62 2.54 12.97
N ASP A 126 -11.72 2.84 13.64
CA ASP A 126 -12.92 2.00 13.70
C ASP A 126 -14.15 2.90 13.72
N GLN A 127 -14.55 3.39 12.54
CA GLN A 127 -15.67 4.31 12.40
C GLN A 127 -17.00 3.60 12.60
N ASP A 128 -17.97 4.32 13.18
CA ASP A 128 -19.37 3.90 13.31
C ASP A 128 -20.33 5.05 12.99
N THR A 129 -20.30 5.50 11.73
CA THR A 129 -21.16 6.60 11.23
C THR A 129 -22.40 6.10 10.49
N GLN A 130 -22.75 4.82 10.67
CA GLN A 130 -23.88 4.14 10.05
C GLN A 130 -23.72 3.89 8.52
N ARG A 131 -22.52 4.02 7.99
CA ARG A 131 -22.20 3.59 6.63
C ARG A 131 -21.85 2.10 6.59
N PRO A 132 -21.88 1.46 5.43
CA PRO A 132 -21.34 0.12 5.29
C PRO A 132 -19.87 0.09 5.72
N VAL A 133 -19.44 -0.95 6.44
CA VAL A 133 -18.07 -1.08 6.89
C VAL A 133 -17.19 -1.70 5.80
N ILE A 134 -15.99 -1.13 5.61
CA ILE A 134 -14.91 -1.71 4.81
C ILE A 134 -13.65 -1.83 5.65
N ASN A 135 -12.91 -2.92 5.47
CA ASN A 135 -11.61 -3.07 6.11
C ASN A 135 -10.45 -2.70 5.18
N THR A 136 -9.24 -2.58 5.75
CA THR A 136 -8.03 -2.17 5.04
C THR A 136 -7.77 -2.97 3.76
N SER A 137 -7.89 -4.30 3.81
CA SER A 137 -7.62 -5.17 2.64
C SER A 137 -8.70 -5.04 1.55
N LEU A 138 -9.96 -4.92 1.95
CA LEU A 138 -11.07 -4.72 1.00
C LEU A 138 -11.04 -3.34 0.36
N ALA A 139 -10.53 -2.31 1.06
CA ALA A 139 -10.36 -0.97 0.50
C ALA A 139 -9.42 -0.99 -0.72
N ILE A 140 -8.29 -1.70 -0.63
CA ILE A 140 -7.36 -1.87 -1.75
C ILE A 140 -8.06 -2.56 -2.93
N ARG A 141 -8.78 -3.65 -2.66
CA ARG A 141 -9.54 -4.37 -3.70
C ARG A 141 -10.63 -3.53 -4.33
N LEU A 142 -11.37 -2.76 -3.51
CA LEU A 142 -12.44 -1.89 -4.01
C LEU A 142 -11.88 -0.85 -5.01
N VAL A 143 -10.78 -0.20 -4.66
CA VAL A 143 -10.13 0.80 -5.52
C VAL A 143 -9.62 0.14 -6.81
N LEU A 144 -8.85 -0.94 -6.70
CA LEU A 144 -8.30 -1.63 -7.87
C LEU A 144 -9.40 -2.18 -8.81
N ASP A 145 -10.51 -2.67 -8.26
CA ASP A 145 -11.57 -3.28 -9.04
C ASP A 145 -12.54 -2.25 -9.67
N ARG A 146 -12.62 -1.00 -9.15
CA ARG A 146 -13.73 -0.10 -9.44
C ARG A 146 -13.37 1.33 -9.81
N ALA A 147 -12.20 1.83 -9.42
CA ALA A 147 -11.82 3.21 -9.68
C ALA A 147 -11.08 3.34 -11.02
N ALA A 148 -11.48 4.27 -11.86
CA ALA A 148 -10.77 4.66 -13.08
C ALA A 148 -9.96 5.96 -12.90
N THR A 149 -10.16 6.68 -11.79
CA THR A 149 -9.44 7.91 -11.43
C THR A 149 -9.20 7.96 -9.92
N THR A 150 -8.26 8.80 -9.49
CA THR A 150 -8.05 9.09 -8.06
C THR A 150 -9.30 9.67 -7.41
N GLN A 151 -10.04 10.54 -8.09
CA GLN A 151 -11.29 11.08 -7.54
C GLN A 151 -12.34 9.99 -7.33
N GLU A 152 -12.51 9.07 -8.26
CA GLU A 152 -13.43 7.93 -8.08
C GLU A 152 -13.01 7.04 -6.92
N ALA A 153 -11.70 6.81 -6.72
CA ALA A 153 -11.20 6.07 -5.57
C ALA A 153 -11.53 6.77 -4.24
N VAL A 154 -11.37 8.09 -4.17
CA VAL A 154 -11.73 8.91 -3.01
C VAL A 154 -13.25 8.82 -2.74
N ASP A 155 -14.08 8.97 -3.76
CA ASP A 155 -15.54 8.89 -3.65
C ASP A 155 -16.00 7.51 -3.17
N LEU A 156 -15.41 6.44 -3.73
CA LEU A 156 -15.69 5.08 -3.31
C LEU A 156 -15.35 4.85 -1.83
N LEU A 157 -14.15 5.23 -1.39
CA LEU A 157 -13.72 5.01 0.00
C LEU A 157 -14.50 5.87 0.99
N SER A 158 -14.89 7.08 0.62
CA SER A 158 -15.67 7.99 1.47
C SER A 158 -17.10 7.49 1.76
N ALA A 159 -17.59 6.54 0.97
CA ALA A 159 -18.91 5.94 1.15
C ALA A 159 -18.96 4.86 2.25
N TYR A 160 -17.82 4.51 2.85
CA TYR A 160 -17.71 3.45 3.84
C TYR A 160 -17.19 3.97 5.18
N ASP A 161 -17.53 3.27 6.25
CA ASP A 161 -16.87 3.35 7.53
C ASP A 161 -15.62 2.44 7.50
N MET A 162 -14.46 2.99 7.85
CA MET A 162 -13.21 2.23 7.88
C MET A 162 -13.08 1.45 9.18
N HIS A 163 -12.79 0.17 9.05
CA HIS A 163 -12.26 -0.70 10.10
C HIS A 163 -10.80 -1.04 9.77
N ALA A 164 -9.87 -0.42 10.47
CA ALA A 164 -8.44 -0.67 10.31
C ALA A 164 -8.06 -2.01 10.94
N MET A 165 -7.53 -2.92 10.11
CA MET A 165 -7.23 -4.29 10.52
C MET A 165 -5.97 -4.38 11.38
N ALA A 166 -5.88 -5.49 12.11
CA ALA A 166 -4.64 -5.94 12.73
C ALA A 166 -4.10 -5.04 13.85
N GLY A 167 -4.99 -4.29 14.48
CA GLY A 167 -4.63 -3.42 15.60
C GLY A 167 -3.72 -2.26 15.21
N ARG A 168 -3.71 -1.88 13.94
CA ARG A 168 -2.91 -0.78 13.38
C ARG A 168 -3.79 0.19 12.62
N ASP A 169 -3.38 1.46 12.60
CA ASP A 169 -3.97 2.43 11.70
C ASP A 169 -3.23 2.48 10.36
N TYR A 170 -3.92 2.96 9.33
CA TYR A 170 -3.42 2.97 7.96
C TYR A 170 -3.90 4.20 7.22
N HIS A 171 -3.12 4.59 6.21
CA HIS A 171 -3.58 5.44 5.13
C HIS A 171 -3.26 4.83 3.76
N PHE A 172 -3.87 5.36 2.72
CA PHE A 172 -3.67 4.90 1.35
C PHE A 172 -3.11 6.03 0.51
N PHE A 173 -1.97 5.80 -0.12
CA PHE A 173 -1.50 6.62 -1.22
C PHE A 173 -2.17 6.15 -2.49
N ILE A 174 -2.87 7.04 -3.20
CA ILE A 174 -3.61 6.75 -4.42
C ILE A 174 -3.14 7.74 -5.48
N ASN A 175 -2.89 7.22 -6.69
CA ASN A 175 -2.48 8.03 -7.84
C ASN A 175 -3.08 7.44 -9.12
N ASP A 176 -3.30 8.27 -10.15
CA ASP A 176 -3.80 7.83 -11.45
C ASP A 176 -2.90 8.25 -12.62
N ALA A 177 -3.30 7.86 -13.84
CA ALA A 177 -2.57 8.16 -15.06
C ALA A 177 -2.50 9.67 -15.41
N ALA A 178 -3.31 10.51 -14.76
CA ALA A 178 -3.22 11.97 -14.89
C ALA A 178 -2.24 12.59 -13.89
N GLY A 179 -1.71 11.81 -12.94
CA GLY A 179 -0.81 12.28 -11.88
C GLY A 179 -1.54 12.95 -10.71
N ASP A 180 -2.88 12.78 -10.60
CA ASP A 180 -3.60 13.19 -9.39
C ASP A 180 -3.27 12.21 -8.26
N ALA A 181 -2.44 12.67 -7.33
CA ALA A 181 -1.95 11.87 -6.22
C ALA A 181 -2.47 12.41 -4.88
N ARG A 182 -3.09 11.53 -4.10
CA ARG A 182 -3.68 11.86 -2.79
C ARG A 182 -3.40 10.78 -1.76
N VAL A 183 -3.29 11.23 -0.50
CA VAL A 183 -3.39 10.34 0.66
C VAL A 183 -4.82 10.36 1.17
N VAL A 184 -5.42 9.18 1.26
CA VAL A 184 -6.72 8.96 1.93
C VAL A 184 -6.42 8.43 3.32
N GLU A 185 -6.94 9.13 4.34
CA GLU A 185 -6.69 8.85 5.75
C GLU A 185 -7.87 9.29 6.63
N TRP A 186 -7.85 8.87 7.88
CA TRP A 186 -8.89 9.17 8.87
C TRP A 186 -8.28 9.95 10.02
N ASP A 187 -8.71 11.19 10.19
CA ASP A 187 -8.13 12.18 11.10
C ASP A 187 -8.02 11.65 12.54
N PRO A 188 -6.81 11.48 13.12
CA PRO A 188 -6.64 10.94 14.46
C PRO A 188 -7.12 11.87 15.57
N ARG A 189 -7.23 13.18 15.28
CA ARG A 189 -7.67 14.21 16.23
C ARG A 189 -9.18 14.45 16.19
N ASP A 190 -9.87 13.91 15.19
CA ASP A 190 -11.32 13.97 15.11
C ASP A 190 -11.95 12.77 15.83
N PRO A 191 -12.91 12.98 16.77
CA PRO A 191 -13.56 11.89 17.50
C PRO A 191 -14.25 10.86 16.60
N ASP A 192 -14.80 11.31 15.48
CA ASP A 192 -15.49 10.47 14.50
C ASP A 192 -14.56 10.00 13.38
N ARG A 193 -13.24 10.30 13.52
CA ARG A 193 -12.23 9.94 12.53
C ARG A 193 -12.61 10.44 11.15
N ALA A 194 -12.78 11.76 11.01
CA ALA A 194 -13.20 12.39 9.75
C ALA A 194 -12.33 11.96 8.58
N PHE A 195 -12.96 11.56 7.50
CA PHE A 195 -12.29 11.18 6.25
C PHE A 195 -11.55 12.38 5.64
N LYS A 196 -10.31 12.20 5.25
CA LYS A 196 -9.46 13.18 4.59
C LYS A 196 -8.89 12.61 3.29
N ALA A 197 -8.80 13.44 2.26
CA ALA A 197 -8.12 13.15 1.00
C ALA A 197 -7.18 14.32 0.70
N THR A 198 -5.92 14.18 1.09
CA THR A 198 -4.91 15.24 1.04
C THR A 198 -4.09 15.11 -0.24
N PRO A 199 -4.05 16.10 -1.14
CA PRO A 199 -3.14 16.09 -2.29
C PRO A 199 -1.68 16.07 -1.83
N VAL A 200 -0.90 15.12 -2.32
CA VAL A 200 0.51 14.97 -1.98
C VAL A 200 1.29 14.43 -3.17
N ARG A 201 2.60 14.71 -3.22
CA ARG A 201 3.49 14.07 -4.18
C ARG A 201 4.18 12.85 -3.61
N GLN A 202 4.45 12.85 -2.30
CA GLN A 202 5.08 11.74 -1.58
C GLN A 202 4.58 11.68 -0.14
N VAL A 203 4.65 10.49 0.43
CA VAL A 203 4.30 10.24 1.84
C VAL A 203 5.08 9.04 2.38
N THR A 204 5.21 9.01 3.70
CA THR A 204 5.70 7.85 4.47
C THR A 204 4.71 7.52 5.60
N ASN A 205 5.17 7.14 6.77
CA ASN A 205 4.32 6.65 7.87
C ASN A 205 3.85 7.78 8.80
N PHE A 206 3.35 8.88 8.25
CA PHE A 206 2.78 10.00 9.00
C PHE A 206 1.48 10.51 8.35
N TYR A 207 0.60 11.10 9.16
CA TYR A 207 -0.63 11.71 8.64
C TYR A 207 -0.31 12.88 7.72
N ALA A 208 -0.71 12.78 6.46
CA ALA A 208 -0.45 13.80 5.46
C ALA A 208 -1.15 15.12 5.79
N CYS A 209 -2.34 15.09 6.38
CA CYS A 209 -3.08 16.28 6.81
C CYS A 209 -2.38 17.05 7.95
N TYR A 210 -1.41 16.44 8.63
CA TYR A 210 -0.57 17.04 9.67
C TYR A 210 0.93 17.01 9.32
N GLY A 211 1.25 16.83 8.04
CA GLY A 211 2.63 16.65 7.57
C GLY A 211 3.60 17.77 7.96
N ASP A 212 3.11 19.00 8.15
CA ASP A 212 3.94 20.13 8.59
C ASP A 212 4.30 20.09 10.07
N GLU A 213 3.54 19.35 10.89
CA GLU A 213 3.81 19.18 12.32
C GLU A 213 4.80 18.06 12.61
N VAL A 214 4.98 17.12 11.67
CA VAL A 214 5.87 15.97 11.83
C VAL A 214 7.32 16.37 11.58
N LEU A 215 8.19 16.05 12.53
CA LEU A 215 9.61 16.40 12.46
C LEU A 215 10.43 15.26 11.82
N PRO A 216 11.55 15.57 11.15
CA PRO A 216 12.52 14.57 10.73
C PRO A 216 13.05 13.75 11.91
N ASN A 217 13.23 12.44 11.72
CA ASN A 217 13.69 11.47 12.72
C ASN A 217 12.79 11.34 13.97
N GLN A 218 11.58 11.87 13.92
CA GLN A 218 10.55 11.67 14.94
C GLN A 218 10.19 10.19 15.04
N LYS A 219 10.04 9.69 16.28
CA LYS A 219 9.64 8.30 16.57
C LYS A 219 8.56 8.26 17.63
N ASN A 220 7.73 7.23 17.62
CA ASN A 220 6.72 6.97 18.65
C ASN A 220 5.74 8.15 18.88
N ASP A 221 5.36 8.84 17.83
CA ASP A 221 4.40 9.93 17.85
C ASP A 221 3.09 9.53 17.18
N GLU A 222 1.96 10.00 17.72
CA GLU A 222 0.63 9.67 17.17
C GLU A 222 0.41 10.18 15.74
N LEU A 223 1.15 11.22 15.33
CA LEU A 223 1.11 11.74 13.97
C LEU A 223 1.99 10.94 13.01
N GLY A 224 2.80 10.03 13.54
CA GLY A 224 3.62 9.12 12.76
C GLY A 224 5.10 9.49 12.69
N HIS A 225 5.82 8.90 11.73
CA HIS A 225 7.28 9.00 11.59
C HIS A 225 7.72 8.94 10.12
N GLY A 226 9.04 9.03 9.87
CA GLY A 226 9.64 8.85 8.54
C GLY A 226 9.63 10.11 7.68
N LYS A 227 9.48 11.29 8.25
CA LYS A 227 9.54 12.57 7.54
C LYS A 227 10.85 12.72 6.77
N GLU A 228 11.98 12.26 7.32
CA GLU A 228 13.29 12.27 6.67
C GLU A 228 13.30 11.49 5.36
N ARG A 229 12.57 10.38 5.28
CA ARG A 229 12.43 9.59 4.04
C ARG A 229 11.58 10.32 3.00
N ALA A 230 10.50 10.97 3.42
CA ALA A 230 9.69 11.80 2.54
C ALA A 230 10.48 13.00 1.99
N VAL A 231 11.34 13.61 2.81
CA VAL A 231 12.25 14.68 2.39
C VAL A 231 13.27 14.15 1.38
N ALA A 232 13.89 12.99 1.64
CA ALA A 232 14.86 12.38 0.72
C ALA A 232 14.24 12.08 -0.66
N ILE A 233 12.98 11.63 -0.71
CA ILE A 233 12.24 11.48 -1.97
C ILE A 233 12.05 12.84 -2.65
N ALA A 234 11.57 13.84 -1.89
CA ALA A 234 11.32 15.18 -2.41
C ALA A 234 12.57 15.79 -3.03
N ASP A 235 13.71 15.70 -2.36
CA ASP A 235 15.00 16.22 -2.83
C ASP A 235 15.40 15.62 -4.19
N VAL A 236 15.19 14.31 -4.37
CA VAL A 236 15.46 13.66 -5.66
C VAL A 236 14.49 14.14 -6.74
N LEU A 237 13.20 14.20 -6.46
CA LEU A 237 12.17 14.60 -7.42
C LEU A 237 12.31 16.09 -7.80
N ASP A 238 12.63 16.97 -6.83
CA ASP A 238 12.82 18.41 -7.04
C ASP A 238 14.06 18.71 -7.88
N ALA A 239 15.12 17.92 -7.72
CA ALA A 239 16.31 18.04 -8.57
C ALA A 239 16.06 17.66 -10.04
N HIS A 240 14.90 17.04 -10.36
CA HIS A 240 14.58 16.53 -11.70
C HIS A 240 13.17 16.95 -12.16
N VAL A 241 12.71 18.15 -11.76
CA VAL A 241 11.39 18.67 -12.17
C VAL A 241 11.22 18.65 -13.69
N GLY A 242 10.14 18.07 -14.18
CA GLY A 242 9.85 17.94 -15.62
C GLY A 242 10.65 16.84 -16.34
N ALA A 243 11.41 16.01 -15.61
CA ALA A 243 12.21 14.91 -16.17
C ALA A 243 12.29 13.71 -15.20
N GLN A 244 11.20 13.42 -14.49
CA GLN A 244 11.16 12.35 -13.48
C GLN A 244 10.85 11.00 -14.15
N ASP A 245 11.80 10.54 -14.97
CA ASP A 245 11.72 9.25 -15.65
C ASP A 245 11.86 8.04 -14.69
N GLU A 246 11.87 6.85 -15.22
CA GLU A 246 11.99 5.63 -14.42
C GLU A 246 13.31 5.58 -13.64
N ALA A 247 14.41 6.07 -14.21
CA ALA A 247 15.70 6.09 -13.52
C ALA A 247 15.69 7.04 -12.31
N VAL A 248 15.00 8.19 -12.43
CA VAL A 248 14.77 9.12 -11.32
C VAL A 248 13.84 8.50 -10.27
N ALA A 249 12.79 7.78 -10.69
CA ALA A 249 11.92 7.08 -9.75
C ALA A 249 12.69 6.00 -8.94
N TRP A 250 13.55 5.21 -9.58
CA TRP A 250 14.45 4.28 -8.87
C TRP A 250 15.42 4.99 -7.94
N LYS A 251 15.93 6.17 -8.32
CA LYS A 251 16.80 6.97 -7.46
C LYS A 251 16.05 7.47 -6.21
N ALA A 252 14.79 7.88 -6.35
CA ALA A 252 13.95 8.31 -5.23
C ALA A 252 13.63 7.13 -4.27
N LEU A 253 13.30 5.95 -4.81
CA LEU A 253 13.12 4.72 -4.01
C LEU A 253 14.39 4.37 -3.23
N ARG A 254 15.55 4.45 -3.88
CA ARG A 254 16.86 4.19 -3.25
C ARG A 254 17.16 5.18 -2.14
N ALA A 255 16.83 6.47 -2.31
CA ALA A 255 17.07 7.50 -1.30
C ALA A 255 16.25 7.30 -0.02
N ALA A 256 15.05 6.68 -0.12
CA ALA A 256 14.18 6.38 1.01
C ALA A 256 14.28 4.94 1.52
N ALA A 257 15.08 4.09 0.87
CA ALA A 257 15.25 2.69 1.27
C ALA A 257 15.94 2.58 2.62
N GLN A 258 15.50 1.61 3.42
CA GLN A 258 16.02 1.36 4.76
C GLN A 258 16.92 0.12 4.79
N GLU A 259 18.12 0.27 5.35
CA GLU A 259 19.03 -0.83 5.62
C GLU A 259 18.57 -1.61 6.87
N PRO A 260 18.90 -2.92 6.99
CA PRO A 260 18.58 -3.69 8.19
C PRO A 260 19.15 -3.03 9.44
N ASN A 261 18.27 -2.75 10.39
CA ASN A 261 18.66 -2.17 11.67
C ASN A 261 18.05 -3.00 12.82
N PRO A 262 18.85 -3.71 13.62
CA PRO A 262 18.36 -4.51 14.74
C PRO A 262 17.64 -3.71 15.83
N GLU A 263 17.93 -2.40 15.93
CA GLU A 263 17.32 -1.49 16.91
C GLU A 263 15.97 -0.93 16.43
N ASP A 264 15.68 -1.05 15.13
CA ASP A 264 14.43 -0.59 14.54
C ASP A 264 13.79 -1.72 13.74
N ILE A 265 12.80 -2.38 14.35
CA ILE A 265 12.13 -3.53 13.75
C ILE A 265 11.35 -3.21 12.48
N THR A 266 11.13 -1.93 12.17
CA THR A 266 10.42 -1.50 10.96
C THR A 266 11.38 -1.19 9.81
N SER A 267 12.68 -1.11 10.07
CA SER A 267 13.68 -0.72 9.10
C SER A 267 14.28 -1.94 8.39
N ASN A 268 13.82 -2.23 7.22
CA ASN A 268 14.43 -3.13 6.25
C ASN A 268 13.58 -3.13 4.98
N THR A 269 14.03 -2.49 3.92
CA THR A 269 13.30 -2.50 2.65
C THR A 269 13.33 -3.90 2.03
N GLN A 270 12.18 -4.57 2.04
CA GLN A 270 11.99 -5.92 1.50
C GLN A 270 11.87 -5.92 -0.01
N TRP A 271 11.13 -4.94 -0.54
CA TRP A 271 11.09 -4.67 -1.98
C TRP A 271 10.81 -3.21 -2.26
N SER A 272 11.21 -2.81 -3.45
CA SER A 272 10.87 -1.54 -4.07
C SER A 272 10.17 -1.80 -5.39
N VAL A 273 9.06 -1.13 -5.65
CA VAL A 273 8.27 -1.30 -6.87
C VAL A 273 8.00 0.04 -7.53
N ILE A 274 8.04 0.05 -8.86
CA ILE A 274 7.50 1.11 -9.70
C ILE A 274 6.28 0.54 -10.42
N PHE A 275 5.12 1.15 -10.24
CA PHE A 275 3.95 0.95 -11.08
C PHE A 275 3.95 2.01 -12.18
N ASP A 276 3.82 1.61 -13.42
CA ASP A 276 3.51 2.51 -14.53
C ASP A 276 2.00 2.74 -14.57
N ASN A 277 1.58 3.99 -14.38
CA ASN A 277 0.16 4.36 -14.39
C ASN A 277 -0.33 4.67 -15.80
N THR A 278 0.56 5.04 -16.72
CA THR A 278 0.22 5.37 -18.11
C THR A 278 0.03 4.12 -18.97
N GLU A 279 0.91 3.14 -18.80
CA GLU A 279 0.83 1.81 -19.42
C GLU A 279 0.92 0.76 -18.30
N PRO A 280 -0.22 0.34 -17.71
CA PRO A 280 -0.24 -0.41 -16.46
C PRO A 280 0.69 -1.62 -16.44
N ALA A 281 1.73 -1.52 -15.62
CA ALA A 281 2.79 -2.51 -15.46
C ALA A 281 3.43 -2.35 -14.08
N ALA A 282 4.21 -3.33 -13.65
CA ALA A 282 4.98 -3.28 -12.41
C ALA A 282 6.43 -3.69 -12.66
N ALA A 283 7.39 -2.94 -12.11
CA ALA A 283 8.80 -3.30 -12.04
C ALA A 283 9.24 -3.36 -10.58
N ILE A 284 9.81 -4.47 -10.13
CA ILE A 284 10.16 -4.72 -8.73
C ILE A 284 11.62 -5.11 -8.57
N THR A 285 12.26 -4.63 -7.51
CA THR A 285 13.54 -5.15 -7.01
C THR A 285 13.40 -5.60 -5.57
N LEU A 286 14.07 -6.70 -5.21
CA LEU A 286 14.01 -7.28 -3.89
C LEU A 286 15.23 -6.87 -3.06
N ARG A 287 15.01 -6.58 -1.78
CA ARG A 287 16.07 -6.38 -0.77
C ARG A 287 17.21 -5.46 -1.23
N ARG A 288 16.84 -4.38 -1.94
CA ARG A 288 17.79 -3.35 -2.44
C ARG A 288 18.80 -3.87 -3.48
N HIS A 289 18.49 -4.96 -4.19
CA HIS A 289 19.31 -5.45 -5.30
C HIS A 289 19.02 -4.63 -6.57
N TRP A 290 19.38 -3.35 -6.54
CA TRP A 290 19.00 -2.34 -7.54
C TRP A 290 19.45 -2.64 -8.99
N GLY A 291 20.33 -3.60 -9.20
CA GLY A 291 20.74 -4.08 -10.51
C GLY A 291 19.93 -5.27 -11.02
N ASP A 292 18.97 -5.76 -10.22
CA ASP A 292 18.15 -6.93 -10.53
C ASP A 292 16.69 -6.52 -10.41
N VAL A 293 16.05 -6.26 -11.53
CA VAL A 293 14.67 -5.76 -11.62
C VAL A 293 13.84 -6.70 -12.47
N ASP A 294 12.81 -7.26 -11.88
CA ASP A 294 11.79 -8.04 -12.60
C ASP A 294 10.65 -7.13 -13.05
N ALA A 295 10.24 -7.24 -14.33
CA ALA A 295 9.15 -6.47 -14.90
C ALA A 295 7.98 -7.34 -15.32
N PHE A 296 6.76 -6.86 -15.07
CA PHE A 296 5.52 -7.58 -15.31
C PHE A 296 4.49 -6.65 -15.96
N ALA A 297 4.01 -7.01 -17.14
CA ALA A 297 2.85 -6.35 -17.74
C ALA A 297 1.55 -6.83 -17.08
N LEU A 298 0.53 -5.98 -17.10
CA LEU A 298 -0.82 -6.34 -16.67
C LEU A 298 -1.49 -7.28 -17.66
#